data_c9f40bb43a7fd909616b922827bac8d7
#
_entry.id   c9f40bb43a7fd909616b922827bac8d7
#
_cell.length_a   1.000
_cell.length_b   1.000
_cell.length_c   1.000
_cell.angle_alpha   90.00
_cell.angle_beta   90.00
_cell.angle_gamma   90.00
#
_symmetry.space_group_name_H-M   'P 1'
#
loop_
_entity.id
_entity.type
_entity.pdbx_description
1 polymer ?
#
loop_
_entity_poly.entity_id
_entity_poly.type
_entity_poly.pdbx_seq_one_letter_code
_entity_poly.pdbx_strand_id
1 'polypeptide(L)'
;MRIEAINKGSEAKTLAFQEFLGFTLPDDYFNFLTQNDGAIIDEAYFYVKDIEEYIMFELFYDIKECIETYEEFHEDFPEKSLVIGTDPGGGMLLLVTTEVGDFSKGIYFYDHSHFFEASNSDCNTYFICDTFSEFITILEHTTLP
;
A
#
# COMPACT_ATOMS: atom_id res chain seq x y z
N MET A 1 9.74 8.54 13.04
CA MET A 1 8.77 8.62 11.92
C MET A 1 7.71 9.67 12.22
N ARG A 2 7.34 10.42 11.23
CA ARG A 2 6.30 11.44 11.35
C ARG A 2 5.28 11.25 10.23
N ILE A 3 4.00 11.29 10.57
CA ILE A 3 2.90 11.17 9.62
C ILE A 3 2.22 12.53 9.50
N GLU A 4 2.15 13.04 8.28
CA GLU A 4 1.50 14.32 8.00
C GLU A 4 0.40 14.11 6.97
N ALA A 5 -0.86 14.32 7.36
CA ALA A 5 -1.99 14.15 6.45
C ALA A 5 -1.90 15.14 5.29
N ILE A 6 -2.15 14.64 4.07
CA ILE A 6 -2.20 15.48 2.87
C ILE A 6 -3.49 16.29 2.90
N ASN A 7 -4.60 15.63 3.16
CA ASN A 7 -5.91 16.25 3.32
C ASN A 7 -6.56 15.71 4.58
N LYS A 8 -7.49 16.48 5.12
CA LYS A 8 -8.28 16.02 6.26
C LYS A 8 -9.20 14.89 5.78
N GLY A 9 -9.17 13.75 6.46
CA GLY A 9 -10.04 12.63 6.17
C GLY A 9 -11.43 12.82 6.75
N SER A 10 -12.36 11.98 6.31
CA SER A 10 -13.70 11.90 6.88
C SER A 10 -14.28 10.51 6.64
N GLU A 11 -15.22 10.13 7.49
CA GLU A 11 -15.94 8.86 7.32
C GLU A 11 -16.74 8.86 6.02
N ALA A 12 -17.41 9.97 5.69
CA ALA A 12 -18.21 10.08 4.48
C ALA A 12 -17.39 9.85 3.23
N LYS A 13 -16.21 10.46 3.12
CA LYS A 13 -15.32 10.28 1.98
C LYS A 13 -14.84 8.84 1.89
N THR A 14 -14.51 8.24 3.01
CA THR A 14 -13.99 6.88 3.06
C THR A 14 -15.07 5.87 2.68
N LEU A 15 -16.30 6.06 3.13
CA LEU A 15 -17.44 5.22 2.74
C LEU A 15 -17.70 5.31 1.23
N ALA A 16 -17.66 6.52 0.67
CA ALA A 16 -17.84 6.73 -0.76
C ALA A 16 -16.76 6.02 -1.57
N PHE A 17 -15.53 6.07 -1.09
CA PHE A 17 -14.40 5.36 -1.70
C PHE A 17 -14.62 3.85 -1.70
N GLN A 18 -15.02 3.30 -0.55
CA GLN A 18 -15.31 1.88 -0.41
C GLN A 18 -16.44 1.43 -1.36
N GLU A 19 -17.48 2.25 -1.48
CA GLU A 19 -18.56 2.01 -2.44
C GLU A 19 -18.05 1.99 -3.88
N PHE A 20 -17.20 2.93 -4.23
CA PHE A 20 -16.59 2.98 -5.56
C PHE A 20 -15.82 1.69 -5.87
N LEU A 21 -15.04 1.20 -4.91
CA LEU A 21 -14.23 -0.02 -5.08
C LEU A 21 -15.10 -1.27 -5.22
N GLY A 22 -16.25 -1.31 -4.56
CA GLY A 22 -17.14 -2.46 -4.58
C GLY A 22 -16.70 -3.61 -3.68
N PHE A 23 -15.74 -3.37 -2.79
CA PHE A 23 -15.31 -4.35 -1.78
C PHE A 23 -14.96 -3.62 -0.48
N THR A 24 -14.96 -4.37 0.63
CA THR A 24 -14.75 -3.82 1.97
C THR A 24 -13.28 -3.63 2.27
N LEU A 25 -12.93 -2.43 2.72
CA LEU A 25 -11.56 -2.15 3.19
C LEU A 25 -11.38 -2.75 4.59
N PRO A 26 -10.15 -3.18 4.93
CA PRO A 26 -9.86 -3.58 6.31
C PRO A 26 -10.12 -2.41 7.26
N ASP A 27 -10.60 -2.70 8.46
CA ASP A 27 -10.98 -1.68 9.45
C ASP A 27 -9.84 -0.73 9.79
N ASP A 28 -8.63 -1.24 9.94
CA ASP A 28 -7.46 -0.43 10.29
C ASP A 28 -7.12 0.59 9.20
N TYR A 29 -7.14 0.18 7.94
CA TYR A 29 -6.90 1.10 6.83
C TYR A 29 -8.06 2.08 6.65
N PHE A 30 -9.29 1.59 6.79
CA PHE A 30 -10.48 2.45 6.74
C PHE A 30 -10.36 3.56 7.79
N ASN A 31 -10.05 3.19 9.03
CA ASN A 31 -9.92 4.15 10.12
C ASN A 31 -8.77 5.14 9.87
N PHE A 32 -7.68 4.69 9.29
CA PHE A 32 -6.58 5.57 8.92
C PHE A 32 -7.05 6.64 7.93
N LEU A 33 -7.81 6.25 6.91
CA LEU A 33 -8.32 7.17 5.90
C LEU A 33 -9.32 8.19 6.48
N THR A 34 -10.07 7.83 7.51
CA THR A 34 -11.00 8.77 8.14
C THR A 34 -10.29 9.94 8.80
N GLN A 35 -9.02 9.76 9.12
CA GLN A 35 -8.19 10.77 9.77
C GLN A 35 -7.22 11.43 8.78
N ASN A 36 -6.76 10.66 7.80
CA ASN A 36 -5.72 11.07 6.87
C ASN A 36 -6.11 10.70 5.45
N ASP A 37 -6.63 11.65 4.70
CA ASP A 37 -6.88 11.43 3.28
C ASP A 37 -5.55 11.60 2.55
N GLY A 38 -4.77 10.52 2.57
CA GLY A 38 -3.38 10.50 2.17
C GLY A 38 -2.46 11.05 3.26
N ALA A 39 -1.21 10.65 3.23
CA ALA A 39 -0.22 11.10 4.22
C ALA A 39 1.19 11.05 3.66
N ILE A 40 1.97 12.06 4.00
CA ILE A 40 3.41 12.09 3.75
C ILE A 40 4.07 11.49 4.98
N ILE A 41 4.99 10.56 4.75
CA ILE A 41 5.71 9.87 5.81
C ILE A 41 7.17 10.31 5.77
N ASP A 42 7.69 10.70 6.90
CA ASP A 42 9.05 11.21 7.02
C ASP A 42 9.92 10.20 7.78
N GLU A 43 11.08 9.88 7.20
CA GLU A 43 12.08 8.99 7.80
C GLU A 43 11.56 7.61 8.20
N ALA A 44 10.87 6.94 7.30
CA ALA A 44 10.34 5.61 7.55
C ALA A 44 10.88 4.60 6.54
N TYR A 45 11.16 3.39 7.02
CA TYR A 45 11.75 2.33 6.21
C TYR A 45 11.10 1.01 6.51
N PHE A 46 11.11 0.11 5.53
CA PHE A 46 10.76 -1.29 5.75
C PHE A 46 11.75 -2.18 5.01
N TYR A 47 11.96 -3.38 5.53
CA TYR A 47 12.90 -4.32 4.96
C TYR A 47 12.16 -5.35 4.10
N VAL A 48 12.64 -5.55 2.88
CA VAL A 48 12.10 -6.57 1.97
C VAL A 48 13.07 -7.74 1.98
N LYS A 49 12.71 -8.78 2.71
CA LYS A 49 13.56 -9.95 2.94
C LYS A 49 13.99 -10.64 1.65
N ASP A 50 13.07 -10.79 0.69
CA ASP A 50 13.32 -11.54 -0.54
C ASP A 50 14.41 -10.92 -1.41
N ILE A 51 14.59 -9.61 -1.35
CA ILE A 51 15.62 -8.89 -2.11
C ILE A 51 16.71 -8.31 -1.21
N GLU A 52 16.61 -8.53 0.09
CA GLU A 52 17.57 -8.07 1.10
C GLU A 52 17.84 -6.56 1.01
N GLU A 53 16.77 -5.78 0.87
CA GLU A 53 16.86 -4.32 0.76
C GLU A 53 15.95 -3.62 1.74
N TYR A 54 16.43 -2.46 2.24
CA TYR A 54 15.61 -1.51 2.99
C TYR A 54 15.01 -0.53 2.00
N ILE A 55 13.70 -0.35 2.08
CA ILE A 55 12.96 0.57 1.21
C ILE A 55 12.50 1.75 2.06
N MET A 56 12.79 2.97 1.61
CA MET A 56 12.26 4.16 2.24
C MET A 56 10.81 4.32 1.80
N PHE A 57 9.90 4.47 2.75
CA PHE A 57 8.50 4.70 2.42
C PHE A 57 8.20 6.18 2.60
N GLU A 58 7.52 6.78 1.64
CA GLU A 58 7.34 8.22 1.61
C GLU A 58 5.88 8.67 1.61
N LEU A 59 4.99 7.88 1.02
CA LEU A 59 3.68 8.40 0.69
C LEU A 59 2.58 7.35 0.76
N PHE A 60 1.55 7.60 1.57
CA PHE A 60 0.27 6.93 1.43
C PHE A 60 -0.61 7.80 0.54
N TYR A 61 -1.16 7.23 -0.50
CA TYR A 61 -2.01 7.94 -1.45
C TYR A 61 -3.26 8.50 -0.79
N ASP A 62 -3.70 9.68 -1.23
CA ASP A 62 -5.02 10.18 -0.91
C ASP A 62 -6.07 9.38 -1.72
N ILE A 63 -7.34 9.55 -1.39
CA ILE A 63 -8.41 8.79 -2.02
C ILE A 63 -8.43 9.01 -3.54
N LYS A 64 -8.23 10.24 -3.98
CA LYS A 64 -8.19 10.58 -5.40
C LYS A 64 -7.13 9.79 -6.15
N GLU A 65 -5.92 9.74 -5.60
CA GLU A 65 -4.81 9.00 -6.20
C GLU A 65 -5.05 7.49 -6.15
N CYS A 66 -5.62 6.99 -5.06
CA CYS A 66 -6.01 5.58 -4.97
C CYS A 66 -6.99 5.21 -6.08
N ILE A 67 -7.99 6.05 -6.34
CA ILE A 67 -8.99 5.82 -7.39
C ILE A 67 -8.33 5.83 -8.77
N GLU A 68 -7.51 6.83 -9.06
CA GLU A 68 -6.82 6.95 -10.35
C GLU A 68 -5.92 5.74 -10.61
N THR A 69 -5.18 5.33 -9.60
CA THR A 69 -4.28 4.17 -9.71
C THR A 69 -5.08 2.87 -9.85
N TYR A 70 -6.18 2.74 -9.11
CA TYR A 70 -7.07 1.58 -9.22
C TYR A 70 -7.65 1.46 -10.63
N GLU A 71 -8.13 2.55 -11.19
CA GLU A 71 -8.68 2.56 -12.55
C GLU A 71 -7.64 2.15 -13.59
N GLU A 72 -6.39 2.57 -13.39
CA GLU A 72 -5.30 2.28 -14.33
C GLU A 72 -4.77 0.85 -14.22
N PHE A 73 -4.61 0.34 -12.99
CA PHE A 73 -3.84 -0.89 -12.75
C PHE A 73 -4.59 -2.06 -12.16
N HIS A 74 -5.86 -1.93 -11.79
CA HIS A 74 -6.54 -3.01 -11.05
C HIS A 74 -6.57 -4.36 -11.77
N GLU A 75 -6.55 -4.36 -13.10
CA GLU A 75 -6.54 -5.60 -13.89
C GLU A 75 -5.22 -6.34 -13.79
N ASP A 76 -4.14 -5.65 -13.41
CA ASP A 76 -2.81 -6.23 -13.31
C ASP A 76 -2.53 -6.82 -11.92
N PHE A 77 -3.42 -6.59 -10.96
CA PHE A 77 -3.25 -7.02 -9.58
C PHE A 77 -4.37 -7.98 -9.15
N PRO A 78 -4.19 -8.70 -8.04
CA PRO A 78 -5.22 -9.60 -7.55
C PRO A 78 -6.56 -8.89 -7.33
N GLU A 79 -7.66 -9.61 -7.48
CA GLU A 79 -8.98 -9.06 -7.21
C GLU A 79 -9.07 -8.54 -5.77
N LYS A 80 -9.86 -7.47 -5.58
CA LYS A 80 -10.08 -6.84 -4.27
C LYS A 80 -8.78 -6.39 -3.60
N SER A 81 -7.84 -5.90 -4.42
CA SER A 81 -6.63 -5.27 -3.96
C SER A 81 -6.53 -3.86 -4.52
N LEU A 82 -5.70 -3.03 -3.90
CA LEU A 82 -5.47 -1.67 -4.39
C LEU A 82 -4.09 -1.18 -3.97
N VAL A 83 -3.56 -0.27 -4.76
CA VAL A 83 -2.30 0.41 -4.44
C VAL A 83 -2.61 1.54 -3.47
N ILE A 84 -1.97 1.55 -2.33
CA ILE A 84 -2.21 2.54 -1.27
C ILE A 84 -1.05 3.50 -1.02
N GLY A 85 0.06 3.30 -1.70
CA GLY A 85 1.22 4.17 -1.49
C GLY A 85 2.37 3.84 -2.41
N THR A 86 3.45 4.58 -2.25
CA THR A 86 4.63 4.44 -3.10
C THR A 86 5.90 4.81 -2.33
N ASP A 87 7.03 4.30 -2.81
CA ASP A 87 8.35 4.74 -2.38
C ASP A 87 8.94 5.70 -3.42
N PRO A 88 10.00 6.44 -3.09
CA PRO A 88 10.63 7.37 -4.04
C PRO A 88 11.18 6.70 -5.30
N GLY A 89 11.48 5.41 -5.23
CA GLY A 89 11.99 4.65 -6.37
C GLY A 89 10.92 4.19 -7.36
N GLY A 90 9.66 4.53 -7.12
CA GLY A 90 8.55 4.18 -8.01
C GLY A 90 7.90 2.83 -7.73
N GLY A 91 8.30 2.16 -6.66
CA GLY A 91 7.62 0.94 -6.23
C GLY A 91 6.25 1.26 -5.65
N MET A 92 5.39 0.27 -5.60
CA MET A 92 4.00 0.44 -5.14
C MET A 92 3.72 -0.43 -3.92
N LEU A 93 2.98 0.13 -2.97
CA LEU A 93 2.51 -0.61 -1.82
C LEU A 93 1.10 -1.11 -2.11
N LEU A 94 0.93 -2.42 -2.14
CA LEU A 94 -0.32 -3.06 -2.50
C LEU A 94 -1.01 -3.63 -1.27
N LEU A 95 -2.29 -3.30 -1.10
CA LEU A 95 -3.13 -3.87 -0.05
C LEU A 95 -4.04 -4.93 -0.67
N VAL A 96 -3.86 -6.17 -0.25
CA VAL A 96 -4.70 -7.30 -0.67
C VAL A 96 -5.72 -7.55 0.44
N THR A 97 -7.00 -7.36 0.14
CA THR A 97 -8.05 -7.40 1.17
C THR A 97 -8.65 -8.78 1.41
N THR A 98 -8.43 -9.72 0.50
CA THR A 98 -8.96 -11.09 0.60
C THR A 98 -7.99 -12.07 -0.04
N GLU A 99 -8.10 -13.34 0.31
CA GLU A 99 -7.30 -14.37 -0.33
C GLU A 99 -7.74 -14.55 -1.78
N VAL A 100 -6.78 -14.50 -2.72
CA VAL A 100 -7.04 -14.68 -4.16
C VAL A 100 -5.88 -15.48 -4.75
N GLY A 101 -6.16 -16.73 -5.17
CA GLY A 101 -5.11 -17.59 -5.71
C GLY A 101 -4.01 -17.82 -4.68
N ASP A 102 -2.78 -17.50 -5.05
CA ASP A 102 -1.62 -17.65 -4.18
C ASP A 102 -1.39 -16.45 -3.26
N PHE A 103 -2.22 -15.40 -3.38
CA PHE A 103 -2.08 -14.21 -2.54
C PHE A 103 -2.93 -14.34 -1.29
N SER A 104 -2.32 -14.17 -0.13
CA SER A 104 -3.02 -14.05 1.14
C SER A 104 -3.37 -12.57 1.38
N LYS A 105 -4.27 -12.30 2.33
CA LYS A 105 -4.51 -10.93 2.79
C LYS A 105 -3.21 -10.34 3.29
N GLY A 106 -2.97 -9.07 3.01
CA GLY A 106 -1.82 -8.39 3.57
C GLY A 106 -1.30 -7.24 2.74
N ILE A 107 -0.13 -6.78 3.14
CA ILE A 107 0.59 -5.70 2.49
C ILE A 107 1.72 -6.31 1.67
N TYR A 108 1.82 -5.88 0.42
CA TYR A 108 2.85 -6.33 -0.51
C TYR A 108 3.59 -5.14 -1.10
N PHE A 109 4.86 -5.32 -1.40
CA PHE A 109 5.64 -4.35 -2.14
C PHE A 109 5.79 -4.84 -3.58
N TYR A 110 5.36 -4.01 -4.54
CA TYR A 110 5.50 -4.29 -5.96
C TYR A 110 6.65 -3.43 -6.48
N ASP A 111 7.73 -4.09 -6.91
CA ASP A 111 8.94 -3.40 -7.35
C ASP A 111 8.94 -3.20 -8.87
N HIS A 112 8.53 -2.01 -9.27
CA HIS A 112 8.47 -1.62 -10.67
C HIS A 112 9.85 -1.56 -11.32
N SER A 113 10.90 -1.28 -10.54
CA SER A 113 12.25 -1.14 -11.08
C SER A 113 12.83 -2.46 -11.57
N HIS A 114 12.26 -3.59 -11.14
CA HIS A 114 12.67 -4.92 -11.56
C HIS A 114 11.76 -5.53 -12.62
N PHE A 115 10.94 -4.71 -13.26
CA PHE A 115 10.01 -5.15 -14.27
C PHE A 115 10.70 -5.16 -15.64
N PHE A 116 11.38 -6.25 -15.94
CA PHE A 116 12.06 -6.44 -17.22
C PHE A 116 11.38 -7.55 -18.02
N GLU A 117 11.84 -7.75 -19.25
CA GLU A 117 11.30 -8.70 -20.22
C GLU A 117 11.10 -10.14 -19.71
N ALA A 118 11.85 -10.55 -18.70
CA ALA A 118 11.72 -11.88 -18.10
C ALA A 118 10.89 -11.87 -16.82
N SER A 119 10.42 -10.70 -16.40
CA SER A 119 9.67 -10.56 -15.15
C SER A 119 8.21 -10.89 -15.35
N ASN A 120 7.60 -11.42 -14.29
CA ASN A 120 6.15 -11.55 -14.21
C ASN A 120 5.74 -10.99 -12.84
N SER A 121 4.45 -10.87 -12.61
CA SER A 121 3.93 -10.31 -11.35
C SER A 121 4.45 -11.06 -10.11
N ASP A 122 4.66 -12.37 -10.23
CA ASP A 122 5.12 -13.18 -9.11
C ASP A 122 6.57 -12.89 -8.72
N CYS A 123 7.38 -12.41 -9.65
CA CYS A 123 8.78 -12.11 -9.41
C CYS A 123 9.02 -10.72 -8.83
N ASN A 124 8.00 -9.86 -8.89
CA ASN A 124 8.14 -8.45 -8.49
C ASN A 124 7.29 -8.06 -7.29
N THR A 125 6.52 -9.00 -6.75
CA THR A 125 5.57 -8.72 -5.68
C THR A 125 5.97 -9.47 -4.42
N TYR A 126 6.35 -8.74 -3.38
CA TYR A 126 6.92 -9.30 -2.16
C TYR A 126 5.98 -9.08 -0.98
N PHE A 127 5.65 -10.16 -0.28
CA PHE A 127 4.84 -10.07 0.94
C PHE A 127 5.61 -9.37 2.05
N ILE A 128 4.98 -8.40 2.71
CA ILE A 128 5.60 -7.63 3.78
C ILE A 128 5.01 -8.01 5.14
N CYS A 129 3.70 -7.96 5.30
CA CYS A 129 3.04 -8.25 6.57
C CYS A 129 1.54 -8.48 6.38
N ASP A 130 0.88 -8.97 7.43
CA ASP A 130 -0.51 -9.39 7.36
C ASP A 130 -1.52 -8.25 7.35
N THR A 131 -1.23 -7.14 8.01
CA THR A 131 -2.21 -6.06 8.20
C THR A 131 -1.60 -4.68 7.97
N PHE A 132 -2.46 -3.71 7.70
CA PHE A 132 -2.05 -2.32 7.59
C PHE A 132 -1.46 -1.80 8.91
N SER A 133 -2.07 -2.16 10.05
CA SER A 133 -1.55 -1.76 11.36
C SER A 133 -0.14 -2.28 11.61
N GLU A 134 0.12 -3.52 11.20
CA GLU A 134 1.46 -4.11 11.28
C GLU A 134 2.46 -3.32 10.44
N PHE A 135 2.05 -2.90 9.25
CA PHE A 135 2.92 -2.10 8.38
C PHE A 135 3.29 -0.78 9.05
N ILE A 136 2.34 -0.11 9.68
CA ILE A 136 2.61 1.13 10.43
C ILE A 136 3.63 0.85 11.55
N THR A 137 3.45 -0.25 12.28
CA THR A 137 4.37 -0.64 13.33
C THR A 137 5.77 -0.91 12.79
N ILE A 138 5.87 -1.57 11.64
CA ILE A 138 7.16 -1.81 10.97
C ILE A 138 7.83 -0.49 10.63
N LEU A 139 7.09 0.47 10.07
CA LEU A 139 7.65 1.78 9.74
C LEU A 139 8.14 2.54 10.98
N GLU A 140 7.41 2.42 12.10
CA GLU A 140 7.78 3.08 13.35
C GLU A 140 9.05 2.52 13.97
N HIS A 141 9.31 1.24 13.81
CA HIS A 141 10.38 0.53 14.51
C HIS A 141 11.57 0.11 13.66
N THR A 142 11.49 0.27 12.35
CA THR A 142 12.62 -0.10 11.48
C THR A 142 13.65 1.01 11.43
N THR A 143 14.89 0.66 11.76
CA THR A 143 16.03 1.58 11.65
C THR A 143 17.03 1.00 10.67
N LEU A 144 17.71 1.88 9.94
CA LEU A 144 18.78 1.45 9.03
C LEU A 144 19.98 0.97 9.82
N PRO A 145 20.69 -0.08 9.33
CA PRO A 145 21.88 -0.58 10.01
C PRO A 145 23.05 0.41 9.97
#